data_8f83eb276376d4cdd92f15741c23b286
#
_entry.id   8f83eb276376d4cdd92f15741c23b286
#
_cell.length_a   1.000
_cell.length_b   1.000
_cell.length_c   1.000
_cell.angle_alpha   90.00
_cell.angle_beta   90.00
_cell.angle_gamma   90.00
#
_symmetry.space_group_name_H-M   'P 1'
#
loop_
_entity.id
_entity.type
_entity.pdbx_description
1 polymer ?
#
loop_
_entity_poly.entity_id
_entity_poly.type
_entity_poly.pdbx_seq_one_letter_code
_entity_poly.pdbx_strand_id
1 'polypeptide(L)'
;MDFGLFIAAQHPSGSMADHVDRHLEQVRTARESGFSAVYANHHYFSNPYQQLHPMPFLARIAAESGDMRLGVGILLTALLNPVDVCEQVTTLDAITHGRFIFGVGLGYRDVEFEAFGIDRTKRVKIFEEGLELIRRLWTEPVVSHSGERTTLREVSWPTRPIQQPHPPIWIAANNDPAVRRAARLGDAWMINPHTRFDVLARQMEVYREALDAAGKPFPSVVPIIKDVYLGATREEAVRDARPFLEEKYRTYVKWGQDEALPMDDSIDVPFEELQDDRFILGTPEDLIEALERYETELGVNHVAFRLQWPGADHATPQDQVLNAIRLIGERVVPHFARRSPTGGVRSIGR
;
A
#
# COMPACT_ATOMS: atom_id res chain seq x y z
N MET A 1 12.70 -9.91 7.47
CA MET A 1 11.43 -9.24 7.13
C MET A 1 11.61 -7.73 7.24
N ASP A 2 11.07 -6.96 6.31
CA ASP A 2 11.11 -5.50 6.30
C ASP A 2 9.79 -4.92 6.81
N PHE A 3 9.84 -3.77 7.50
CA PHE A 3 8.68 -3.15 8.09
C PHE A 3 8.48 -1.72 7.60
N GLY A 4 7.26 -1.39 7.18
CA GLY A 4 6.86 -0.07 6.75
C GLY A 4 5.74 0.52 7.60
N LEU A 5 5.70 1.85 7.70
CA LEU A 5 4.56 2.57 8.24
C LEU A 5 3.59 2.90 7.10
N PHE A 6 2.34 2.49 7.22
CA PHE A 6 1.30 2.84 6.28
C PHE A 6 0.44 3.97 6.84
N ILE A 7 0.62 5.17 6.32
CA ILE A 7 -0.15 6.34 6.72
C ILE A 7 -1.50 6.30 6.03
N ALA A 8 -2.55 5.98 6.78
CA ALA A 8 -3.92 6.20 6.34
C ALA A 8 -4.22 7.70 6.48
N ALA A 9 -4.00 8.45 5.42
CA ALA A 9 -4.16 9.89 5.43
C ALA A 9 -5.64 10.35 5.43
N GLN A 10 -6.54 9.53 5.99
CA GLN A 10 -7.97 9.77 6.16
C GLN A 10 -8.24 10.24 7.60
N HIS A 11 -8.91 11.36 7.73
CA HIS A 11 -9.17 11.98 9.03
C HIS A 11 -10.63 12.43 9.14
N PRO A 12 -11.25 12.37 10.33
CA PRO A 12 -12.46 13.14 10.59
C PRO A 12 -12.21 14.63 10.39
N SER A 13 -13.26 15.43 10.35
CA SER A 13 -13.15 16.89 10.20
C SER A 13 -12.19 17.51 11.20
N GLY A 14 -11.33 18.43 10.74
CA GLY A 14 -10.33 19.09 11.58
C GLY A 14 -9.31 19.89 10.78
N SER A 15 -8.26 20.33 11.45
CA SER A 15 -7.12 21.02 10.82
C SER A 15 -6.27 20.04 10.04
N MET A 16 -6.25 20.16 8.72
CA MET A 16 -5.37 19.34 7.86
C MET A 16 -3.89 19.63 8.08
N ALA A 17 -3.53 20.88 8.51
CA ALA A 17 -2.16 21.21 8.85
C ALA A 17 -1.68 20.42 10.09
N ASP A 18 -2.53 20.34 11.12
CA ASP A 18 -2.21 19.56 12.33
C ASP A 18 -2.08 18.07 12.02
N HIS A 19 -2.88 17.55 11.08
CA HIS A 19 -2.75 16.17 10.64
C HIS A 19 -1.42 15.92 9.92
N VAL A 20 -0.97 16.86 9.09
CA VAL A 20 0.36 16.79 8.47
C VAL A 20 1.45 16.70 9.53
N ASP A 21 1.42 17.61 10.53
CA ASP A 21 2.44 17.65 11.59
C ASP A 21 2.48 16.35 12.42
N ARG A 22 1.32 15.80 12.76
CA ARG A 22 1.19 14.49 13.43
C ARG A 22 1.79 13.36 12.60
N HIS A 23 1.52 13.31 11.30
CA HIS A 23 2.10 12.29 10.44
C HIS A 23 3.62 12.44 10.31
N LEU A 24 4.14 13.66 10.25
CA LEU A 24 5.59 13.86 10.23
C LEU A 24 6.26 13.38 11.52
N GLU A 25 5.59 13.53 12.67
CA GLU A 25 6.04 12.94 13.93
C GLU A 25 6.03 11.41 13.87
N GLN A 26 4.97 10.79 13.34
CA GLN A 26 4.90 9.34 13.12
C GLN A 26 6.04 8.86 12.23
N VAL A 27 6.35 9.56 11.15
CA VAL A 27 7.44 9.23 10.22
C VAL A 27 8.80 9.28 10.92
N ARG A 28 9.07 10.34 11.70
CA ARG A 28 10.32 10.45 12.48
C ARG A 28 10.44 9.31 13.50
N THR A 29 9.35 9.03 14.23
CA THR A 29 9.32 7.94 15.20
C THR A 29 9.54 6.58 14.53
N ALA A 30 8.93 6.32 13.36
CA ALA A 30 9.13 5.08 12.61
C ALA A 30 10.58 4.92 12.15
N ARG A 31 11.20 6.00 11.63
CA ARG A 31 12.63 6.00 11.27
C ARG A 31 13.52 5.65 12.46
N GLU A 32 13.29 6.27 13.61
CA GLU A 32 14.04 6.04 14.84
C GLU A 32 13.81 4.63 15.43
N SER A 33 12.66 4.04 15.13
CA SER A 33 12.27 2.68 15.53
C SER A 33 12.71 1.58 14.56
N GLY A 34 13.49 1.91 13.51
CA GLY A 34 14.05 0.95 12.58
C GLY A 34 13.11 0.47 11.48
N PHE A 35 12.06 1.22 11.18
CA PHE A 35 11.23 0.96 9.99
C PHE A 35 12.02 1.26 8.71
N SER A 36 11.77 0.49 7.66
CA SER A 36 12.47 0.56 6.38
C SER A 36 11.70 1.29 5.28
N ALA A 37 10.42 1.59 5.49
CA ALA A 37 9.57 2.23 4.49
C ALA A 37 8.41 3.04 5.09
N VAL A 38 7.88 3.98 4.30
CA VAL A 38 6.64 4.72 4.57
C VAL A 38 5.76 4.71 3.34
N TYR A 39 4.46 4.49 3.53
CA TYR A 39 3.45 4.49 2.47
C TYR A 39 2.33 5.47 2.78
N ALA A 40 1.74 6.05 1.73
CA ALA A 40 0.50 6.83 1.82
C ALA A 40 -0.54 6.34 0.82
N ASN A 41 -1.81 6.29 1.24
CA ASN A 41 -2.92 5.82 0.41
C ASN A 41 -3.56 6.93 -0.43
N HIS A 42 -4.40 6.54 -1.37
CA HIS A 42 -5.10 7.44 -2.27
C HIS A 42 -6.58 7.08 -2.42
N HIS A 43 -7.44 8.07 -2.19
CA HIS A 43 -8.85 8.11 -2.59
C HIS A 43 -9.23 9.54 -2.89
N TYR A 44 -10.09 9.74 -3.89
CA TYR A 44 -10.77 11.02 -4.10
C TYR A 44 -12.13 11.02 -3.39
N PHE A 45 -12.63 12.20 -3.03
CA PHE A 45 -13.97 12.34 -2.44
C PHE A 45 -14.22 11.40 -1.25
N SER A 46 -13.31 11.42 -0.29
CA SER A 46 -13.28 10.47 0.84
C SER A 46 -14.35 10.72 1.91
N ASN A 47 -15.45 11.47 1.61
CA ASN A 47 -16.52 11.73 2.58
C ASN A 47 -16.94 10.43 3.31
N PRO A 48 -17.05 10.46 4.66
CA PRO A 48 -17.03 11.63 5.55
C PRO A 48 -15.63 12.14 5.95
N TYR A 49 -14.57 11.54 5.47
CA TYR A 49 -13.21 11.88 5.88
C TYR A 49 -12.56 12.94 4.99
N GLN A 50 -11.67 13.72 5.59
CA GLN A 50 -10.68 14.51 4.87
C GLN A 50 -9.50 13.61 4.49
N GLN A 51 -8.85 13.86 3.34
CA GLN A 51 -7.69 13.05 2.93
C GLN A 51 -6.64 13.90 2.22
N LEU A 52 -5.37 13.65 2.55
CA LEU A 52 -4.22 14.23 1.87
C LEU A 52 -3.95 13.48 0.56
N HIS A 53 -3.64 14.22 -0.51
CA HIS A 53 -3.19 13.59 -1.76
C HIS A 53 -1.78 13.00 -1.58
N PRO A 54 -1.53 11.72 -1.91
CA PRO A 54 -0.29 11.04 -1.55
C PRO A 54 0.96 11.62 -2.20
N MET A 55 0.92 12.04 -3.48
CA MET A 55 2.14 12.42 -4.19
C MET A 55 2.82 13.69 -3.59
N PRO A 56 2.13 14.84 -3.41
CA PRO A 56 2.74 15.99 -2.74
C PRO A 56 3.04 15.72 -1.27
N PHE A 57 2.23 14.87 -0.61
CA PHE A 57 2.47 14.52 0.78
C PHE A 57 3.73 13.66 0.95
N LEU A 58 3.97 12.68 0.07
CA LEU A 58 5.21 11.88 0.07
C LEU A 58 6.45 12.74 -0.24
N ALA A 59 6.34 13.75 -1.12
CA ALA A 59 7.42 14.71 -1.33
C ALA A 59 7.76 15.48 -0.04
N ARG A 60 6.75 15.86 0.76
CA ARG A 60 7.00 16.47 2.08
C ARG A 60 7.60 15.48 3.09
N ILE A 61 7.14 14.24 3.10
CA ILE A 61 7.65 13.18 3.98
C ILE A 61 9.12 12.87 3.67
N ALA A 62 9.56 12.97 2.42
CA ALA A 62 10.92 12.66 2.01
C ALA A 62 12.00 13.41 2.84
N ALA A 63 11.70 14.62 3.30
CA ALA A 63 12.62 15.39 4.14
C ALA A 63 12.79 14.81 5.57
N GLU A 64 11.85 13.97 6.02
CA GLU A 64 11.83 13.38 7.38
C GLU A 64 12.20 11.89 7.36
N SER A 65 12.12 11.23 6.19
CA SER A 65 12.18 9.77 6.08
C SER A 65 13.59 9.19 6.22
N GLY A 66 14.66 10.01 6.11
CA GLY A 66 16.04 9.50 6.10
C GLY A 66 16.24 8.49 4.97
N ASP A 67 16.73 7.30 5.30
CA ASP A 67 17.00 6.25 4.32
C ASP A 67 15.80 5.31 4.06
N MET A 68 14.64 5.55 4.70
CA MET A 68 13.44 4.76 4.43
C MET A 68 12.99 4.90 2.97
N ARG A 69 12.48 3.81 2.41
CA ARG A 69 11.79 3.83 1.12
C ARG A 69 10.46 4.56 1.26
N LEU A 70 10.06 5.28 0.23
CA LEU A 70 8.73 5.89 0.17
C LEU A 70 7.90 5.22 -0.91
N GLY A 71 6.62 4.97 -0.61
CA GLY A 71 5.74 4.35 -1.57
C GLY A 71 4.32 4.92 -1.57
N VAL A 72 3.68 4.91 -2.69
CA VAL A 72 2.24 5.12 -2.75
C VAL A 72 1.54 3.76 -2.64
N GLY A 73 0.59 3.65 -1.72
CA GLY A 73 -0.11 2.39 -1.49
C GLY A 73 -1.63 2.56 -1.50
N ILE A 74 -2.19 2.80 -2.66
CA ILE A 74 -1.78 2.80 -4.08
C ILE A 74 -2.24 4.08 -4.77
N LEU A 75 -1.67 4.41 -5.94
CA LEU A 75 -2.17 5.46 -6.81
C LEU A 75 -3.23 4.88 -7.77
N LEU A 76 -4.35 5.59 -7.93
CA LEU A 76 -5.47 5.17 -8.80
C LEU A 76 -5.16 5.54 -10.26
N THR A 77 -4.23 4.84 -10.89
CA THR A 77 -3.69 5.20 -12.21
C THR A 77 -4.69 5.09 -13.35
N ALA A 78 -5.76 4.28 -13.20
CA ALA A 78 -6.84 4.25 -14.19
C ALA A 78 -7.58 5.60 -14.31
N LEU A 79 -7.51 6.47 -13.30
CA LEU A 79 -8.13 7.80 -13.29
C LEU A 79 -7.21 8.89 -13.89
N LEU A 80 -5.90 8.67 -13.90
CA LEU A 80 -4.90 9.69 -14.14
C LEU A 80 -4.32 9.64 -15.55
N ASN A 81 -3.75 10.76 -16.02
CA ASN A 81 -3.00 10.79 -17.27
C ASN A 81 -1.65 10.11 -17.05
N PRO A 82 -1.28 9.08 -17.85
CA PRO A 82 -0.03 8.35 -17.67
C PRO A 82 1.22 9.21 -17.86
N VAL A 83 1.17 10.28 -18.66
CA VAL A 83 2.31 11.20 -18.81
C VAL A 83 2.55 11.98 -17.52
N ASP A 84 1.49 12.53 -16.93
CA ASP A 84 1.58 13.27 -15.65
C ASP A 84 2.06 12.33 -14.50
N VAL A 85 1.53 11.11 -14.45
CA VAL A 85 1.99 10.10 -13.48
C VAL A 85 3.47 9.77 -13.67
N CYS A 86 3.91 9.62 -14.92
CA CYS A 86 5.31 9.37 -15.25
C CYS A 86 6.23 10.49 -14.70
N GLU A 87 5.86 11.76 -14.87
CA GLU A 87 6.60 12.92 -14.33
C GLU A 87 6.65 12.92 -12.80
N GLN A 88 5.51 12.75 -12.16
CA GLN A 88 5.41 12.75 -10.69
C GLN A 88 6.24 11.62 -10.06
N VAL A 89 6.16 10.41 -10.60
CA VAL A 89 6.89 9.25 -10.10
C VAL A 89 8.40 9.43 -10.30
N THR A 90 8.83 9.90 -11.49
CA THR A 90 10.25 10.17 -11.75
C THR A 90 10.79 11.26 -10.83
N THR A 91 9.99 12.29 -10.55
CA THR A 91 10.36 13.36 -9.61
C THR A 91 10.51 12.83 -8.18
N LEU A 92 9.58 12.00 -7.71
CA LEU A 92 9.67 11.38 -6.38
C LEU A 92 10.83 10.39 -6.29
N ASP A 93 11.12 9.67 -7.36
CA ASP A 93 12.30 8.79 -7.41
C ASP A 93 13.60 9.58 -7.27
N ALA A 94 13.69 10.75 -7.93
CA ALA A 94 14.82 11.66 -7.78
C ALA A 94 14.92 12.26 -6.37
N ILE A 95 13.79 12.76 -5.80
CA ILE A 95 13.74 13.31 -4.44
C ILE A 95 14.17 12.27 -3.40
N THR A 96 13.79 11.02 -3.60
CA THR A 96 14.13 9.91 -2.70
C THR A 96 15.49 9.26 -3.01
N HIS A 97 16.24 9.77 -3.98
CA HIS A 97 17.50 9.18 -4.43
C HIS A 97 17.37 7.68 -4.78
N GLY A 98 16.36 7.33 -5.57
CA GLY A 98 16.11 5.96 -6.02
C GLY A 98 15.51 5.04 -4.96
N ARG A 99 14.70 5.56 -4.04
CA ARG A 99 14.02 4.78 -3.00
C ARG A 99 12.49 4.80 -3.12
N PHE A 100 11.95 5.28 -4.24
CA PHE A 100 10.50 5.32 -4.44
C PHE A 100 9.93 3.97 -4.86
N ILE A 101 8.74 3.62 -4.36
CA ILE A 101 7.95 2.44 -4.73
C ILE A 101 6.65 2.91 -5.37
N PHE A 102 6.42 2.51 -6.60
CA PHE A 102 5.24 2.88 -7.36
C PHE A 102 4.12 1.85 -7.17
N GLY A 103 3.33 2.02 -6.13
CA GLY A 103 2.14 1.21 -5.88
C GLY A 103 0.94 1.70 -6.69
N VAL A 104 0.29 0.81 -7.44
CA VAL A 104 -0.79 1.18 -8.37
C VAL A 104 -2.01 0.28 -8.23
N GLY A 105 -3.18 0.81 -8.58
CA GLY A 105 -4.43 0.07 -8.59
C GLY A 105 -5.49 0.69 -9.50
N LEU A 106 -6.55 -0.10 -9.74
CA LEU A 106 -7.63 0.26 -10.64
C LEU A 106 -8.58 1.33 -10.08
N GLY A 107 -8.83 1.30 -8.79
CA GLY A 107 -10.00 1.97 -8.21
C GLY A 107 -11.29 1.14 -8.38
N TYR A 108 -12.29 1.45 -7.55
CA TYR A 108 -13.56 0.73 -7.54
C TYR A 108 -14.78 1.64 -7.31
N ARG A 109 -14.61 2.88 -6.86
CA ARG A 109 -15.70 3.80 -6.48
C ARG A 109 -16.22 4.54 -7.70
N ASP A 110 -17.53 4.44 -7.99
CA ASP A 110 -18.17 5.09 -9.13
C ASP A 110 -17.99 6.60 -9.13
N VAL A 111 -18.11 7.26 -7.96
CA VAL A 111 -17.94 8.70 -7.82
C VAL A 111 -16.58 9.20 -8.30
N GLU A 112 -15.52 8.38 -8.15
CA GLU A 112 -14.18 8.71 -8.62
C GLU A 112 -14.14 8.67 -10.17
N PHE A 113 -14.68 7.61 -10.78
CA PHE A 113 -14.72 7.48 -12.25
C PHE A 113 -15.59 8.55 -12.91
N GLU A 114 -16.77 8.82 -12.35
CA GLU A 114 -17.68 9.86 -12.85
C GLU A 114 -17.01 11.23 -12.84
N ALA A 115 -16.37 11.62 -11.73
CA ALA A 115 -15.71 12.91 -11.60
C ALA A 115 -14.54 13.11 -12.58
N PHE A 116 -13.86 12.03 -12.96
CA PHE A 116 -12.77 12.06 -13.95
C PHE A 116 -13.27 11.81 -15.39
N GLY A 117 -14.59 11.65 -15.60
CA GLY A 117 -15.18 11.43 -16.92
C GLY A 117 -14.77 10.11 -17.56
N ILE A 118 -14.56 9.07 -16.73
CA ILE A 118 -14.05 7.76 -17.18
C ILE A 118 -15.15 6.71 -17.06
N ASP A 119 -15.39 6.00 -18.15
CA ASP A 119 -16.23 4.82 -18.14
C ASP A 119 -15.55 3.72 -17.31
N ARG A 120 -16.13 3.41 -16.13
CA ARG A 120 -15.61 2.40 -15.19
C ARG A 120 -15.46 1.02 -15.85
N THR A 121 -16.28 0.68 -16.85
CA THR A 121 -16.18 -0.60 -17.55
C THR A 121 -14.87 -0.74 -18.32
N LYS A 122 -14.25 0.35 -18.72
CA LYS A 122 -12.98 0.42 -19.44
C LYS A 122 -11.76 0.49 -18.51
N ARG A 123 -11.94 0.58 -17.19
CA ARG A 123 -10.84 0.83 -16.23
C ARG A 123 -9.67 -0.14 -16.35
N VAL A 124 -9.94 -1.42 -16.64
CA VAL A 124 -8.88 -2.44 -16.81
C VAL A 124 -8.02 -2.11 -18.02
N LYS A 125 -8.63 -1.86 -19.16
CA LYS A 125 -7.92 -1.50 -20.40
C LYS A 125 -7.10 -0.23 -20.22
N ILE A 126 -7.70 0.82 -19.63
CA ILE A 126 -7.04 2.09 -19.37
C ILE A 126 -5.85 1.92 -18.42
N PHE A 127 -6.00 1.11 -17.38
CA PHE A 127 -4.93 0.81 -16.43
C PHE A 127 -3.75 0.08 -17.09
N GLU A 128 -4.03 -1.00 -17.83
CA GLU A 128 -3.00 -1.80 -18.48
C GLU A 128 -2.25 -0.99 -19.55
N GLU A 129 -2.98 -0.25 -20.39
CA GLU A 129 -2.42 0.64 -21.40
C GLU A 129 -1.58 1.76 -20.78
N GLY A 130 -2.10 2.42 -19.72
CA GLY A 130 -1.39 3.49 -19.03
C GLY A 130 -0.09 2.99 -18.36
N LEU A 131 -0.11 1.81 -17.76
CA LEU A 131 1.07 1.23 -17.12
C LEU A 131 2.14 0.83 -18.13
N GLU A 132 1.74 0.28 -19.26
CA GLU A 132 2.61 -0.02 -20.39
C GLU A 132 3.28 1.26 -20.92
N LEU A 133 2.48 2.32 -21.16
CA LEU A 133 2.99 3.60 -21.63
C LEU A 133 3.99 4.22 -20.67
N ILE A 134 3.71 4.19 -19.35
CA ILE A 134 4.61 4.69 -18.32
C ILE A 134 5.96 3.94 -18.39
N ARG A 135 5.97 2.63 -18.50
CA ARG A 135 7.21 1.86 -18.64
C ARG A 135 8.00 2.25 -19.88
N ARG A 136 7.34 2.36 -21.02
CA ARG A 136 7.97 2.76 -22.28
C ARG A 136 8.57 4.16 -22.18
N LEU A 137 7.86 5.11 -21.57
CA LEU A 137 8.39 6.45 -21.32
C LEU A 137 9.67 6.42 -20.46
N TRP A 138 9.79 5.51 -19.50
CA TRP A 138 10.98 5.39 -18.67
C TRP A 138 12.15 4.68 -19.37
N THR A 139 11.89 3.79 -20.32
CA THR A 139 12.91 2.88 -20.87
C THR A 139 13.26 3.14 -22.33
N GLU A 140 12.35 3.67 -23.14
CA GLU A 140 12.57 3.91 -24.56
C GLU A 140 13.06 5.34 -24.82
N PRO A 141 13.99 5.58 -25.76
CA PRO A 141 14.49 6.92 -26.07
C PRO A 141 13.44 7.81 -26.76
N VAL A 142 12.57 7.22 -27.57
CA VAL A 142 11.48 7.90 -28.29
C VAL A 142 10.24 7.02 -28.25
N VAL A 143 9.11 7.59 -27.87
CA VAL A 143 7.83 6.89 -27.74
C VAL A 143 6.78 7.47 -28.69
N SER A 144 6.17 6.61 -29.49
CA SER A 144 4.91 6.87 -30.15
C SER A 144 3.83 5.95 -29.57
N HIS A 145 2.66 6.49 -29.28
CA HIS A 145 1.54 5.78 -28.69
C HIS A 145 0.21 6.31 -29.24
N SER A 146 -0.74 5.41 -29.46
CA SER A 146 -2.11 5.76 -29.83
C SER A 146 -3.07 4.88 -29.06
N GLY A 147 -3.57 5.39 -27.95
CA GLY A 147 -4.41 4.67 -27.02
C GLY A 147 -5.76 5.32 -26.79
N GLU A 148 -6.50 4.79 -25.82
CA GLU A 148 -7.86 5.24 -25.48
C GLU A 148 -7.90 6.69 -25.00
N ARG A 149 -6.89 7.12 -24.26
CA ARG A 149 -6.86 8.46 -23.63
C ARG A 149 -5.61 9.27 -23.95
N THR A 150 -4.58 8.65 -24.49
CA THR A 150 -3.28 9.31 -24.69
C THR A 150 -2.77 9.02 -26.09
N THR A 151 -2.36 10.06 -26.79
CA THR A 151 -1.68 9.94 -28.08
C THR A 151 -0.36 10.71 -28.03
N LEU A 152 0.74 10.03 -28.35
CA LEU A 152 2.09 10.58 -28.44
C LEU A 152 2.65 10.32 -29.83
N ARG A 153 3.38 11.30 -30.39
CA ARG A 153 4.03 11.18 -31.69
C ARG A 153 5.50 11.53 -31.56
N GLU A 154 6.37 10.50 -31.62
CA GLU A 154 7.81 10.64 -31.55
C GLU A 154 8.30 11.51 -30.38
N VAL A 155 7.72 11.28 -29.19
CA VAL A 155 8.08 12.03 -27.98
C VAL A 155 9.35 11.48 -27.40
N SER A 156 10.35 12.35 -27.19
CA SER A 156 11.54 12.06 -26.42
C SER A 156 11.33 12.44 -24.96
N TRP A 157 11.64 11.51 -24.03
CA TRP A 157 11.52 11.72 -22.61
C TRP A 157 12.89 11.74 -21.95
N PRO A 158 13.50 12.90 -21.69
CA PRO A 158 14.87 12.99 -21.19
C PRO A 158 15.01 12.72 -19.69
N THR A 159 13.96 12.95 -18.90
CA THR A 159 14.00 12.78 -17.44
C THR A 159 13.79 11.31 -17.10
N ARG A 160 14.86 10.61 -16.71
CA ARG A 160 14.80 9.17 -16.38
C ARG A 160 14.73 8.96 -14.88
N PRO A 161 14.06 7.89 -14.40
CA PRO A 161 14.18 7.46 -13.02
C PRO A 161 15.64 7.13 -12.64
N ILE A 162 15.99 7.33 -11.38
CA ILE A 162 17.27 6.89 -10.82
C ILE A 162 17.32 5.37 -10.77
N GLN A 163 16.21 4.74 -10.35
CA GLN A 163 16.09 3.29 -10.33
C GLN A 163 16.00 2.72 -11.75
N GLN A 164 16.80 1.70 -12.03
CA GLN A 164 16.86 1.05 -13.34
C GLN A 164 16.34 -0.38 -13.26
N PRO A 165 15.52 -0.83 -14.23
CA PRO A 165 15.03 -0.09 -15.40
C PRO A 165 13.96 0.95 -15.06
N HIS A 166 13.33 0.89 -13.89
CA HIS A 166 12.31 1.80 -13.37
C HIS A 166 12.08 1.57 -11.87
N PRO A 167 11.40 2.48 -11.15
CA PRO A 167 10.95 2.24 -9.78
C PRO A 167 10.09 0.96 -9.69
N PRO A 168 10.21 0.15 -8.63
CA PRO A 168 9.41 -1.05 -8.48
C PRO A 168 7.91 -0.76 -8.56
N ILE A 169 7.21 -1.51 -9.42
CA ILE A 169 5.77 -1.38 -9.66
C ILE A 169 5.04 -2.45 -8.85
N TRP A 170 4.38 -2.06 -7.77
CA TRP A 170 3.57 -2.94 -6.96
C TRP A 170 2.09 -2.78 -7.30
N ILE A 171 1.42 -3.85 -7.69
CA ILE A 171 0.03 -3.79 -8.12
C ILE A 171 -0.88 -4.33 -7.01
N ALA A 172 -1.82 -3.50 -6.55
CA ALA A 172 -2.86 -3.95 -5.63
C ALA A 172 -3.91 -4.78 -6.36
N ALA A 173 -4.31 -5.88 -5.75
CA ALA A 173 -5.33 -6.77 -6.25
C ALA A 173 -6.14 -7.37 -5.10
N ASN A 174 -7.48 -7.44 -5.28
CA ASN A 174 -8.39 -7.96 -4.28
C ASN A 174 -9.04 -9.29 -4.70
N ASN A 175 -9.24 -9.54 -6.00
CA ASN A 175 -9.86 -10.76 -6.53
C ASN A 175 -8.95 -11.49 -7.51
N ASP A 176 -9.25 -12.73 -7.81
CA ASP A 176 -8.39 -13.62 -8.60
C ASP A 176 -8.01 -13.05 -9.99
N PRO A 177 -8.93 -12.46 -10.79
CA PRO A 177 -8.55 -11.80 -12.04
C PRO A 177 -7.55 -10.66 -11.86
N ALA A 178 -7.67 -9.89 -10.77
CA ALA A 178 -6.74 -8.81 -10.44
C ALA A 178 -5.39 -9.36 -9.95
N VAL A 179 -5.38 -10.45 -9.16
CA VAL A 179 -4.16 -11.16 -8.73
C VAL A 179 -3.39 -11.69 -9.94
N ARG A 180 -4.06 -12.33 -10.91
CA ARG A 180 -3.42 -12.76 -12.17
C ARG A 180 -2.84 -11.59 -12.95
N ARG A 181 -3.51 -10.43 -12.96
CA ARG A 181 -2.99 -9.20 -13.58
C ARG A 181 -1.76 -8.68 -12.84
N ALA A 182 -1.77 -8.68 -11.50
CA ALA A 182 -0.62 -8.26 -10.71
C ALA A 182 0.61 -9.15 -11.00
N ALA A 183 0.44 -10.47 -11.10
CA ALA A 183 1.50 -11.39 -11.50
C ALA A 183 2.08 -11.05 -12.89
N ARG A 184 1.21 -10.83 -13.88
CA ARG A 184 1.63 -10.55 -15.25
C ARG A 184 2.33 -9.20 -15.39
N LEU A 185 1.79 -8.16 -14.78
CA LEU A 185 2.20 -6.77 -15.02
C LEU A 185 3.06 -6.14 -13.91
N GLY A 186 2.99 -6.60 -12.67
CA GLY A 186 3.72 -6.04 -11.54
C GLY A 186 5.09 -6.63 -11.32
N ASP A 187 5.90 -5.95 -10.53
CA ASP A 187 7.11 -6.50 -9.92
C ASP A 187 6.78 -7.23 -8.61
N ALA A 188 5.66 -6.83 -7.97
CA ALA A 188 5.06 -7.53 -6.83
C ALA A 188 3.54 -7.30 -6.78
N TRP A 189 2.82 -8.24 -6.16
CA TRP A 189 1.45 -8.05 -5.72
C TRP A 189 1.45 -7.39 -4.35
N MET A 190 0.95 -6.15 -4.25
CA MET A 190 0.72 -5.46 -2.98
C MET A 190 -0.56 -5.99 -2.36
N ILE A 191 -0.42 -6.89 -1.40
CA ILE A 191 -1.55 -7.58 -0.75
C ILE A 191 -2.29 -6.57 0.13
N ASN A 192 -3.61 -6.52 -0.05
CA ASN A 192 -4.49 -5.59 0.65
C ASN A 192 -4.72 -6.03 2.13
N PRO A 193 -5.15 -5.13 3.03
CA PRO A 193 -5.42 -5.46 4.43
C PRO A 193 -6.81 -6.04 4.69
N HIS A 194 -7.66 -6.14 3.66
CA HIS A 194 -9.08 -6.43 3.82
C HIS A 194 -9.41 -7.92 3.79
N THR A 195 -8.56 -8.73 3.20
CA THR A 195 -8.81 -10.15 2.94
C THR A 195 -8.35 -11.01 4.11
N ARG A 196 -9.15 -12.03 4.47
CA ARG A 196 -8.81 -13.02 5.49
C ARG A 196 -7.63 -13.88 5.05
N PHE A 197 -6.96 -14.47 6.03
CA PHE A 197 -5.75 -15.26 5.80
C PHE A 197 -5.98 -16.48 4.90
N ASP A 198 -7.05 -17.24 5.12
CA ASP A 198 -7.40 -18.43 4.34
C ASP A 198 -7.62 -18.11 2.86
N VAL A 199 -8.33 -17.02 2.59
CA VAL A 199 -8.56 -16.52 1.22
C VAL A 199 -7.25 -16.05 0.59
N LEU A 200 -6.38 -15.36 1.37
CA LEU A 200 -5.04 -14.96 0.88
C LEU A 200 -4.17 -16.17 0.55
N ALA A 201 -4.21 -17.24 1.37
CA ALA A 201 -3.48 -18.47 1.09
C ALA A 201 -3.89 -19.08 -0.26
N ARG A 202 -5.19 -19.18 -0.51
CA ARG A 202 -5.72 -19.62 -1.81
C ARG A 202 -5.29 -18.68 -2.96
N GLN A 203 -5.39 -17.36 -2.75
CA GLN A 203 -4.99 -16.39 -3.76
C GLN A 203 -3.48 -16.40 -4.03
N MET A 204 -2.66 -16.76 -3.05
CA MET A 204 -1.22 -16.92 -3.27
C MET A 204 -0.92 -18.06 -4.25
N GLU A 205 -1.69 -19.15 -4.24
CA GLU A 205 -1.56 -20.19 -5.27
C GLU A 205 -1.95 -19.65 -6.65
N VAL A 206 -3.06 -18.89 -6.75
CA VAL A 206 -3.45 -18.21 -8.01
C VAL A 206 -2.35 -17.28 -8.52
N TYR A 207 -1.65 -16.59 -7.59
CA TYR A 207 -0.54 -15.71 -7.93
C TYR A 207 0.66 -16.49 -8.47
N ARG A 208 1.05 -17.60 -7.82
CA ARG A 208 2.15 -18.48 -8.24
C ARG A 208 1.89 -19.08 -9.63
N GLU A 209 0.71 -19.65 -9.83
CA GLU A 209 0.29 -20.18 -11.14
C GLU A 209 0.36 -19.12 -12.26
N ALA A 210 -0.05 -17.88 -11.94
CA ALA A 210 -0.05 -16.79 -12.91
C ALA A 210 1.37 -16.27 -13.22
N LEU A 211 2.28 -16.31 -12.26
CA LEU A 211 3.71 -16.02 -12.48
C LEU A 211 4.34 -17.08 -13.38
N ASP A 212 4.10 -18.37 -13.10
CA ASP A 212 4.61 -19.48 -13.93
C ASP A 212 4.10 -19.38 -15.36
N ALA A 213 2.81 -19.11 -15.54
CA ALA A 213 2.21 -18.91 -16.86
C ALA A 213 2.79 -17.69 -17.60
N ALA A 214 3.25 -16.66 -16.88
CA ALA A 214 3.92 -15.50 -17.44
C ALA A 214 5.44 -15.67 -17.61
N GLY A 215 6.00 -16.81 -17.22
CA GLY A 215 7.45 -17.08 -17.25
C GLY A 215 8.25 -16.19 -16.30
N LYS A 216 7.61 -15.72 -15.21
CA LYS A 216 8.22 -14.81 -14.21
C LYS A 216 8.61 -15.58 -12.95
N PRO A 217 9.77 -15.29 -12.35
CA PRO A 217 10.12 -15.87 -11.06
C PRO A 217 9.22 -15.31 -9.95
N PHE A 218 9.09 -16.06 -8.85
CA PHE A 218 8.47 -15.55 -7.64
C PHE A 218 9.23 -14.30 -7.15
N PRO A 219 8.55 -13.20 -6.80
CA PRO A 219 9.20 -11.95 -6.47
C PRO A 219 10.04 -12.05 -5.20
N SER A 220 11.15 -11.33 -5.16
CA SER A 220 12.03 -11.25 -3.97
C SER A 220 11.39 -10.46 -2.82
N VAL A 221 10.37 -9.65 -3.12
CA VAL A 221 9.59 -8.89 -2.13
C VAL A 221 8.13 -9.23 -2.28
N VAL A 222 7.50 -9.68 -1.20
CA VAL A 222 6.06 -9.98 -1.11
C VAL A 222 5.46 -9.04 -0.07
N PRO A 223 4.93 -7.87 -0.50
CA PRO A 223 4.43 -6.85 0.41
C PRO A 223 2.98 -7.10 0.80
N ILE A 224 2.68 -6.91 2.09
CA ILE A 224 1.32 -6.90 2.62
C ILE A 224 1.07 -5.64 3.46
N ILE A 225 -0.15 -5.12 3.40
CA ILE A 225 -0.63 -4.10 4.34
C ILE A 225 -1.42 -4.80 5.43
N LYS A 226 -1.20 -4.47 6.71
CA LYS A 226 -1.98 -5.03 7.83
C LYS A 226 -2.48 -3.95 8.77
N ASP A 227 -3.74 -4.06 9.16
CA ASP A 227 -4.33 -3.31 10.26
C ASP A 227 -3.85 -3.94 11.58
N VAL A 228 -3.15 -3.16 12.40
CA VAL A 228 -2.54 -3.63 13.66
C VAL A 228 -2.89 -2.68 14.80
N TYR A 229 -3.37 -3.22 15.91
CA TYR A 229 -3.53 -2.47 17.16
C TYR A 229 -2.85 -3.24 18.30
N LEU A 230 -1.95 -2.58 19.03
CA LEU A 230 -1.23 -3.17 20.14
C LEU A 230 -1.80 -2.69 21.49
N GLY A 231 -2.13 -3.63 22.35
CA GLY A 231 -2.58 -3.44 23.73
C GLY A 231 -1.72 -4.21 24.73
N ALA A 232 -2.01 -4.06 26.00
CA ALA A 232 -1.34 -4.85 27.05
C ALA A 232 -1.82 -6.32 27.04
N THR A 233 -3.06 -6.54 26.60
CA THR A 233 -3.62 -7.87 26.32
C THR A 233 -4.39 -7.86 24.99
N ARG A 234 -4.72 -9.03 24.48
CA ARG A 234 -5.53 -9.18 23.28
C ARG A 234 -6.94 -8.59 23.46
N GLU A 235 -7.53 -8.83 24.62
CA GLU A 235 -8.88 -8.32 24.97
C GLU A 235 -8.90 -6.78 24.98
N GLU A 236 -7.86 -6.17 25.55
CA GLU A 236 -7.73 -4.71 25.52
C GLU A 236 -7.53 -4.18 24.10
N ALA A 237 -6.67 -4.79 23.32
CA ALA A 237 -6.43 -4.39 21.93
C ALA A 237 -7.70 -4.47 21.08
N VAL A 238 -8.47 -5.55 21.22
CA VAL A 238 -9.75 -5.75 20.52
C VAL A 238 -10.78 -4.70 20.94
N ARG A 239 -10.95 -4.49 22.27
CA ARG A 239 -11.87 -3.49 22.81
C ARG A 239 -11.57 -2.08 22.29
N ASP A 240 -10.31 -1.71 22.30
CA ASP A 240 -9.87 -0.34 22.01
C ASP A 240 -9.81 -0.08 20.49
N ALA A 241 -9.50 -1.09 19.67
CA ALA A 241 -9.50 -0.99 18.21
C ALA A 241 -10.91 -0.99 17.59
N ARG A 242 -11.85 -1.69 18.23
CA ARG A 242 -13.21 -1.94 17.71
C ARG A 242 -13.91 -0.69 17.17
N PRO A 243 -14.06 0.43 17.92
CA PRO A 243 -14.83 1.57 17.45
C PRO A 243 -14.24 2.21 16.17
N PHE A 244 -12.94 2.14 15.99
CA PHE A 244 -12.27 2.67 14.79
C PHE A 244 -12.38 1.73 13.59
N LEU A 245 -12.19 0.44 13.81
CA LEU A 245 -12.28 -0.56 12.75
C LEU A 245 -13.71 -0.74 12.24
N GLU A 246 -14.71 -0.81 13.14
CA GLU A 246 -16.12 -0.87 12.74
C GLU A 246 -16.52 0.34 11.89
N GLU A 247 -16.17 1.57 12.31
CA GLU A 247 -16.52 2.77 11.56
C GLU A 247 -15.84 2.82 10.19
N LYS A 248 -14.55 2.50 10.15
CA LYS A 248 -13.79 2.42 8.91
C LYS A 248 -14.41 1.41 7.93
N TYR A 249 -14.65 0.19 8.37
CA TYR A 249 -15.16 -0.86 7.49
C TYR A 249 -16.62 -0.64 7.09
N ARG A 250 -17.46 -0.07 7.96
CA ARG A 250 -18.80 0.41 7.62
C ARG A 250 -18.75 1.47 6.49
N THR A 251 -17.78 2.38 6.56
CA THR A 251 -17.59 3.38 5.51
C THR A 251 -17.11 2.74 4.21
N TYR A 252 -16.20 1.76 4.29
CA TYR A 252 -15.67 1.06 3.10
C TYR A 252 -16.73 0.21 2.41
N VAL A 253 -17.63 -0.42 3.15
CA VAL A 253 -18.83 -1.09 2.58
C VAL A 253 -19.68 -0.08 1.81
N LYS A 254 -19.98 1.09 2.38
CA LYS A 254 -20.71 2.16 1.68
C LYS A 254 -20.00 2.66 0.43
N TRP A 255 -18.69 2.56 0.37
CA TRP A 255 -17.89 2.93 -0.80
C TRP A 255 -17.81 1.82 -1.87
N GLY A 256 -18.38 0.64 -1.62
CA GLY A 256 -18.37 -0.51 -2.52
C GLY A 256 -17.08 -1.36 -2.46
N GLN A 257 -16.31 -1.27 -1.36
CA GLN A 257 -15.10 -2.08 -1.20
C GLN A 257 -15.42 -3.57 -1.11
N ASP A 258 -16.55 -3.93 -0.50
CA ASP A 258 -17.01 -5.32 -0.35
C ASP A 258 -17.18 -6.00 -1.72
N GLU A 259 -17.79 -5.31 -2.68
CA GLU A 259 -17.96 -5.79 -4.06
C GLU A 259 -16.64 -6.03 -4.82
N ALA A 260 -15.55 -5.44 -4.36
CA ALA A 260 -14.23 -5.61 -4.97
C ALA A 260 -13.46 -6.83 -4.44
N LEU A 261 -13.94 -7.44 -3.34
CA LEU A 261 -13.35 -8.63 -2.73
C LEU A 261 -13.74 -9.91 -3.49
N PRO A 262 -13.08 -11.06 -3.23
CA PRO A 262 -13.51 -12.35 -3.72
C PRO A 262 -14.89 -12.72 -3.15
N MET A 263 -15.67 -13.54 -3.86
CA MET A 263 -17.02 -13.96 -3.43
C MET A 263 -17.03 -14.78 -2.14
N ASP A 264 -15.91 -15.34 -1.75
CA ASP A 264 -15.71 -16.12 -0.53
C ASP A 264 -15.20 -15.27 0.66
N ASP A 265 -15.17 -13.95 0.51
CA ASP A 265 -14.77 -13.01 1.55
C ASP A 265 -15.69 -11.78 1.56
N SER A 266 -16.09 -11.32 2.74
CA SER A 266 -16.89 -10.11 2.93
C SER A 266 -16.43 -9.31 4.13
N ILE A 267 -16.55 -7.99 4.02
CA ILE A 267 -16.33 -7.05 5.11
C ILE A 267 -17.64 -6.46 5.66
N ASP A 268 -18.77 -6.82 5.07
CA ASP A 268 -20.13 -6.46 5.56
C ASP A 268 -20.66 -7.53 6.50
N VAL A 269 -19.95 -7.75 7.58
CA VAL A 269 -20.24 -8.76 8.62
C VAL A 269 -20.09 -8.16 10.02
N PRO A 270 -20.64 -8.79 11.08
CA PRO A 270 -20.41 -8.35 12.46
C PRO A 270 -18.93 -8.29 12.82
N PHE A 271 -18.57 -7.41 13.77
CA PHE A 271 -17.15 -7.18 14.12
C PHE A 271 -16.43 -8.45 14.59
N GLU A 272 -17.12 -9.32 15.29
CA GLU A 272 -16.59 -10.60 15.78
C GLU A 272 -16.09 -11.49 14.63
N GLU A 273 -16.83 -11.50 13.52
CA GLU A 273 -16.47 -12.20 12.29
C GLU A 273 -15.50 -11.36 11.45
N LEU A 274 -15.70 -10.04 11.39
CA LEU A 274 -14.84 -9.12 10.64
C LEU A 274 -13.38 -9.18 11.09
N GLN A 275 -13.12 -9.27 12.40
CA GLN A 275 -11.76 -9.28 12.94
C GLN A 275 -11.03 -10.60 12.71
N ASP A 276 -11.76 -11.70 12.49
CA ASP A 276 -11.19 -13.05 12.45
C ASP A 276 -10.21 -13.21 11.28
N ASP A 277 -8.98 -13.61 11.58
CA ASP A 277 -7.87 -13.80 10.63
C ASP A 277 -7.64 -12.61 9.66
N ARG A 278 -8.21 -11.43 9.94
CA ARG A 278 -8.09 -10.24 9.11
C ARG A 278 -7.19 -9.18 9.71
N PHE A 279 -7.39 -8.88 11.00
CA PHE A 279 -6.59 -7.90 11.73
C PHE A 279 -5.61 -8.57 12.68
N ILE A 280 -4.56 -7.85 13.07
CA ILE A 280 -3.65 -8.28 14.12
C ILE A 280 -3.89 -7.37 15.33
N LEU A 281 -4.70 -7.87 16.28
CA LEU A 281 -5.08 -7.16 17.50
C LEU A 281 -4.56 -7.94 18.70
N GLY A 282 -3.64 -7.35 19.48
CA GLY A 282 -3.05 -8.05 20.62
C GLY A 282 -1.78 -7.41 21.14
N THR A 283 -0.91 -8.24 21.69
CA THR A 283 0.40 -7.87 22.21
C THR A 283 1.47 -7.89 21.11
N PRO A 284 2.69 -7.39 21.35
CA PRO A 284 3.80 -7.58 20.42
C PRO A 284 4.09 -9.06 20.10
N GLU A 285 3.84 -9.96 21.05
CA GLU A 285 4.01 -11.41 20.88
C GLU A 285 2.97 -11.98 19.91
N ASP A 286 1.69 -11.57 20.04
CA ASP A 286 0.63 -11.95 19.10
C ASP A 286 0.97 -11.44 17.67
N LEU A 287 1.54 -10.23 17.57
CA LEU A 287 1.98 -9.69 16.28
C LEU A 287 3.11 -10.52 15.67
N ILE A 288 4.11 -10.91 16.47
CA ILE A 288 5.22 -11.76 16.02
C ILE A 288 4.69 -13.10 15.49
N GLU A 289 3.84 -13.78 16.25
CA GLU A 289 3.24 -15.06 15.86
C GLU A 289 2.48 -14.96 14.53
N ALA A 290 1.65 -13.94 14.40
CA ALA A 290 0.91 -13.69 13.15
C ALA A 290 1.86 -13.45 11.97
N LEU A 291 2.91 -12.63 12.14
CA LEU A 291 3.87 -12.34 11.08
C LEU A 291 4.70 -13.55 10.68
N GLU A 292 5.08 -14.43 11.62
CA GLU A 292 5.74 -15.70 11.32
C GLU A 292 4.86 -16.61 10.45
N ARG A 293 3.55 -16.64 10.72
CA ARG A 293 2.60 -17.37 9.88
C ARG A 293 2.54 -16.80 8.45
N TYR A 294 2.44 -15.46 8.29
CA TYR A 294 2.48 -14.81 6.98
C TYR A 294 3.78 -15.06 6.21
N GLU A 295 4.93 -15.04 6.92
CA GLU A 295 6.23 -15.34 6.33
C GLU A 295 6.31 -16.78 5.84
N THR A 296 5.93 -17.74 6.69
CA THR A 296 6.10 -19.17 6.44
C THR A 296 5.12 -19.71 5.38
N GLU A 297 3.86 -19.31 5.45
CA GLU A 297 2.81 -19.86 4.59
C GLU A 297 2.66 -19.09 3.27
N LEU A 298 2.84 -17.75 3.29
CA LEU A 298 2.62 -16.91 2.10
C LEU A 298 3.92 -16.38 1.48
N GLY A 299 5.05 -16.50 2.16
CA GLY A 299 6.33 -15.93 1.73
C GLY A 299 6.39 -14.40 1.91
N VAL A 300 5.49 -13.82 2.72
CA VAL A 300 5.49 -12.38 3.02
C VAL A 300 6.78 -12.02 3.73
N ASN A 301 7.48 -11.01 3.21
CA ASN A 301 8.74 -10.54 3.78
C ASN A 301 8.82 -9.00 3.89
N HIS A 302 7.72 -8.31 3.56
CA HIS A 302 7.58 -6.87 3.72
C HIS A 302 6.18 -6.54 4.22
N VAL A 303 6.07 -5.92 5.41
CA VAL A 303 4.79 -5.63 6.05
C VAL A 303 4.64 -4.14 6.28
N ALA A 304 3.61 -3.53 5.68
CA ALA A 304 3.25 -2.14 5.92
C ALA A 304 2.14 -2.05 6.98
N PHE A 305 2.48 -1.58 8.17
CA PHE A 305 1.55 -1.48 9.30
C PHE A 305 0.68 -0.24 9.22
N ARG A 306 -0.62 -0.43 9.21
CA ARG A 306 -1.61 0.63 9.40
C ARG A 306 -2.03 0.64 10.87
N LEU A 307 -1.56 1.66 11.60
CA LEU A 307 -1.71 1.81 13.04
C LEU A 307 -2.72 2.89 13.42
N GLN A 308 -3.27 3.59 12.42
CA GLN A 308 -4.23 4.67 12.61
C GLN A 308 -5.44 4.49 11.71
N TRP A 309 -6.62 4.69 12.27
CA TRP A 309 -7.88 4.67 11.53
C TRP A 309 -8.74 5.89 11.89
N PRO A 310 -9.55 6.39 10.94
CA PRO A 310 -10.56 7.37 11.26
C PRO A 310 -11.66 6.71 12.07
N GLY A 311 -12.09 7.34 13.16
CA GLY A 311 -13.35 7.01 13.85
C GLY A 311 -14.45 7.98 13.44
N ALA A 312 -15.63 7.89 14.09
CA ALA A 312 -16.74 8.78 13.82
C ALA A 312 -16.42 10.24 14.15
N ASP A 313 -15.86 10.50 15.33
CA ASP A 313 -15.57 11.84 15.84
C ASP A 313 -14.09 12.16 15.88
N HIS A 314 -13.23 11.18 16.05
CA HIS A 314 -11.77 11.33 16.15
C HIS A 314 -11.06 10.10 15.57
N ALA A 315 -9.85 10.29 15.09
CA ALA A 315 -8.97 9.18 14.68
C ALA A 315 -8.35 8.50 15.91
N THR A 316 -7.71 7.35 15.69
CA THR A 316 -6.86 6.71 16.71
C THR A 316 -5.95 7.75 17.37
N PRO A 317 -5.88 7.82 18.71
CA PRO A 317 -5.06 8.81 19.42
C PRO A 317 -3.60 8.76 18.99
N GLN A 318 -2.98 9.95 18.86
CA GLN A 318 -1.60 10.07 18.37
C GLN A 318 -0.58 9.33 19.26
N ASP A 319 -0.73 9.44 20.57
CA ASP A 319 0.13 8.77 21.56
C ASP A 319 0.06 7.25 21.43
N GLN A 320 -1.13 6.70 21.17
CA GLN A 320 -1.31 5.27 20.91
C GLN A 320 -0.57 4.84 19.63
N VAL A 321 -0.66 5.63 18.57
CA VAL A 321 0.04 5.34 17.31
C VAL A 321 1.57 5.38 17.52
N LEU A 322 2.07 6.41 18.20
CA LEU A 322 3.50 6.54 18.49
C LEU A 322 4.02 5.42 19.38
N ASN A 323 3.24 5.02 20.40
CA ASN A 323 3.57 3.88 21.25
C ASN A 323 3.63 2.58 20.46
N ALA A 324 2.66 2.33 19.58
CA ALA A 324 2.66 1.13 18.73
C ALA A 324 3.90 1.10 17.82
N ILE A 325 4.29 2.24 17.23
CA ILE A 325 5.51 2.34 16.40
C ILE A 325 6.75 1.97 17.24
N ARG A 326 6.89 2.52 18.46
CA ARG A 326 8.03 2.23 19.33
C ARG A 326 8.05 0.76 19.77
N LEU A 327 6.91 0.21 20.19
CA LEU A 327 6.81 -1.20 20.58
C LEU A 327 7.19 -2.16 19.44
N ILE A 328 6.77 -1.86 18.21
CA ILE A 328 7.19 -2.62 17.04
C ILE A 328 8.71 -2.54 16.87
N GLY A 329 9.29 -1.34 16.98
CA GLY A 329 10.74 -1.14 16.88
C GLY A 329 11.53 -1.88 17.96
N GLU A 330 11.04 -1.88 19.20
CA GLU A 330 11.71 -2.47 20.34
C GLU A 330 11.58 -4.00 20.42
N ARG A 331 10.43 -4.56 20.03
CA ARG A 331 10.09 -5.96 20.26
C ARG A 331 10.03 -6.79 18.97
N VAL A 332 9.46 -6.25 17.87
CA VAL A 332 9.19 -6.99 16.64
C VAL A 332 10.37 -6.90 15.67
N VAL A 333 10.85 -5.70 15.38
CA VAL A 333 11.98 -5.51 14.45
C VAL A 333 13.21 -6.34 14.82
N PRO A 334 13.69 -6.36 16.07
CA PRO A 334 14.85 -7.17 16.46
C PRO A 334 14.61 -8.67 16.37
N HIS A 335 13.37 -9.14 16.57
CA HIS A 335 13.03 -10.55 16.44
C HIS A 335 13.30 -11.07 15.02
N PHE A 336 12.81 -10.36 14.02
CA PHE A 336 13.00 -10.75 12.61
C PHE A 336 14.42 -10.47 12.09
N ALA A 337 15.11 -9.46 12.63
CA ALA A 337 16.51 -9.18 12.27
C ALA A 337 17.45 -10.33 12.65
N ARG A 338 17.23 -10.99 13.78
CA ARG A 338 18.04 -12.14 14.27
C ARG A 338 17.84 -13.42 13.45
N ARG A 339 16.72 -13.54 12.75
CA ARG A 339 16.38 -14.73 11.93
C ARG A 339 16.94 -14.67 10.51
N SER A 340 17.33 -13.49 10.03
CA SER A 340 18.02 -13.38 8.74
C SER A 340 19.38 -14.11 8.86
N PRO A 341 19.72 -15.08 7.97
CA PRO A 341 21.02 -15.72 7.99
C PRO A 341 22.09 -14.64 7.86
N THR A 342 22.97 -14.60 8.83
CA THR A 342 24.13 -13.72 8.99
C THR A 342 24.65 -13.10 7.70
N GLY A 343 24.65 -11.79 7.65
CA GLY A 343 25.63 -11.04 6.89
C GLY A 343 25.24 -10.70 5.46
N GLY A 344 24.85 -9.50 5.30
CA GLY A 344 24.83 -8.85 3.99
C GLY A 344 23.79 -7.74 3.95
N VAL A 345 24.16 -6.57 4.37
CA VAL A 345 23.65 -5.37 3.70
C VAL A 345 23.90 -5.63 2.23
N ARG A 346 22.92 -6.19 1.54
CA ARG A 346 22.94 -6.18 0.08
C ARG A 346 22.74 -4.72 -0.33
N SER A 347 23.85 -4.00 -0.42
CA SER A 347 23.94 -2.82 -1.25
C SER A 347 23.47 -3.27 -2.64
N ILE A 348 22.22 -3.00 -2.96
CA ILE A 348 21.77 -3.02 -4.35
C ILE A 348 22.61 -1.93 -5.00
N GLY A 349 23.46 -2.33 -5.95
CA GLY A 349 24.57 -1.61 -6.53
C GLY A 349 24.26 -0.15 -6.87
N ARG A 350 25.32 0.64 -6.71
CA ARG A 350 25.40 2.05 -7.13
C ARG A 350 25.12 2.18 -8.61
#